data_084c7775d28cbaf0206126119c343150
#
_entry.id   084c7775d28cbaf0206126119c343150
#
_cell.length_a   1.000
_cell.length_b   1.000
_cell.length_c   1.000
_cell.angle_alpha   90.00
_cell.angle_beta   90.00
_cell.angle_gamma   90.00
#
_symmetry.space_group_name_H-M   'P 1'
#
loop_
_entity.id
_entity.type
_entity.pdbx_description
1 polymer ?
#
loop_
_entity_poly.entity_id
_entity_poly.type
_entity_poly.pdbx_seq_one_letter_code
_entity_poly.pdbx_strand_id
1 'polypeptide(L)'
;MKKLLLLLLSIFFVNPPAVLADEFSYNEESLRNFEVLGMSIGDSLLDFIPEVDILYGIEQHINLNRYSYLKEPHKFLEITVPKQEHYLYDGAEVFIKNTIPRDYTIYGIRGYRYYIEDFDACIKRRNQIVEILTDFFPDAETGSLIDEDNEGITDTFSIGYPAKNRIIDVFCKDLEETYRLKNNFKEGLTFVVRNKEFSDWALDYK
;
A
#
# COMPACT_ATOMS: atom_id res chain seq x y z
N MET A 1 3.90 -23.70 13.89
CA MET A 1 3.86 -23.47 12.43
C MET A 1 4.85 -22.37 12.13
N LYS A 2 5.88 -22.66 11.30
CA LYS A 2 6.90 -21.64 10.98
C LYS A 2 6.25 -20.62 10.05
N LYS A 3 6.15 -19.36 10.50
CA LYS A 3 5.79 -18.24 9.62
C LYS A 3 6.84 -18.20 8.52
N LEU A 4 6.41 -18.39 7.26
CA LEU A 4 7.27 -18.21 6.11
C LEU A 4 7.44 -16.69 5.96
N LEU A 5 8.55 -16.19 6.50
CA LEU A 5 8.97 -14.81 6.35
C LEU A 5 9.35 -14.64 4.88
N LEU A 6 8.39 -14.26 4.05
CA LEU A 6 8.64 -13.85 2.67
C LEU A 6 9.22 -12.44 2.71
N LEU A 7 10.54 -12.39 2.82
CA LEU A 7 11.36 -11.20 2.57
C LEU A 7 11.29 -10.83 1.08
N LEU A 8 10.08 -10.56 0.56
CA LEU A 8 9.88 -10.16 -0.84
C LEU A 8 10.59 -8.87 -1.21
N LEU A 9 11.04 -8.11 -0.23
CA LEU A 9 11.69 -6.82 -0.44
C LEU A 9 13.21 -6.86 -0.47
N SER A 10 13.84 -7.95 -0.01
CA SER A 10 15.30 -8.13 -0.11
C SER A 10 15.76 -8.76 -1.44
N ILE A 11 14.84 -9.33 -2.23
CA ILE A 11 15.15 -9.98 -3.52
C ILE A 11 15.50 -8.98 -4.63
N PHE A 12 15.34 -7.69 -4.38
CA PHE A 12 15.54 -6.66 -5.40
C PHE A 12 16.99 -6.42 -5.83
N PHE A 13 17.98 -7.12 -5.25
CA PHE A 13 19.40 -6.89 -5.56
C PHE A 13 20.24 -8.14 -5.77
N VAL A 14 19.66 -9.35 -5.72
CA VAL A 14 20.43 -10.57 -5.99
C VAL A 14 19.77 -11.34 -7.12
N ASN A 15 20.56 -11.79 -8.12
CA ASN A 15 20.07 -12.74 -9.11
C ASN A 15 19.38 -13.90 -8.40
N PRO A 16 18.15 -14.29 -8.79
CA PRO A 16 17.43 -15.33 -8.09
C PRO A 16 18.24 -16.64 -8.19
N PRO A 17 18.56 -17.30 -7.07
CA PRO A 17 18.93 -18.69 -7.14
C PRO A 17 17.72 -19.45 -7.69
N ALA A 18 17.96 -20.39 -8.60
CA ALA A 18 16.94 -21.34 -9.04
C ALA A 18 16.44 -22.13 -7.82
N VAL A 19 15.40 -21.62 -7.17
CA VAL A 19 14.67 -22.35 -6.11
C VAL A 19 13.68 -23.24 -6.81
N LEU A 20 13.87 -24.54 -6.63
CA LEU A 20 12.97 -25.60 -7.05
C LEU A 20 11.51 -25.21 -6.70
N ALA A 21 10.67 -25.18 -7.73
CA ALA A 21 9.23 -25.01 -7.60
C ALA A 21 8.66 -26.29 -6.95
N ASP A 22 8.61 -26.33 -5.62
CA ASP A 22 7.64 -27.17 -4.94
C ASP A 22 6.26 -26.55 -5.18
N GLU A 23 5.28 -27.40 -5.54
CA GLU A 23 3.88 -27.05 -5.77
C GLU A 23 3.26 -26.35 -4.55
N PHE A 24 3.55 -25.06 -4.38
CA PHE A 24 2.78 -24.22 -3.47
C PHE A 24 1.48 -23.82 -4.17
N SER A 25 0.37 -24.32 -3.68
CA SER A 25 -0.93 -23.78 -4.06
C SER A 25 -1.03 -22.35 -3.54
N TYR A 26 -0.71 -21.38 -4.39
CA TYR A 26 -0.90 -19.96 -4.12
C TYR A 26 -2.40 -19.67 -4.12
N ASN A 27 -2.99 -19.58 -2.94
CA ASN A 27 -4.42 -19.37 -2.76
C ASN A 27 -4.65 -18.08 -1.94
N GLU A 28 -5.89 -17.83 -1.52
CA GLU A 28 -6.30 -16.73 -0.66
C GLU A 28 -5.42 -16.56 0.59
N GLU A 29 -4.89 -17.66 1.13
CA GLU A 29 -4.01 -17.65 2.30
C GLU A 29 -2.68 -16.94 2.01
N SER A 30 -2.21 -16.97 0.75
CA SER A 30 -1.00 -16.26 0.33
C SER A 30 -1.18 -14.73 0.38
N LEU A 31 -2.33 -14.19 -0.01
CA LEU A 31 -2.63 -12.77 0.15
C LEU A 31 -2.88 -12.36 1.62
N ARG A 32 -3.40 -13.28 2.45
CA ARG A 32 -3.55 -13.06 3.88
C ARG A 32 -2.20 -12.95 4.58
N ASN A 33 -1.20 -13.67 4.08
CA ASN A 33 0.16 -13.69 4.61
C ASN A 33 1.10 -12.75 3.87
N PHE A 34 0.56 -11.93 2.94
CA PHE A 34 1.34 -10.93 2.23
C PHE A 34 1.70 -9.79 3.18
N GLU A 35 2.99 -9.63 3.43
CA GLU A 35 3.52 -8.69 4.39
C GLU A 35 4.12 -7.46 3.69
N VAL A 36 3.78 -6.29 4.19
CA VAL A 36 4.44 -5.03 3.87
C VAL A 36 5.08 -4.51 5.14
N LEU A 37 6.40 -4.37 5.16
CA LEU A 37 7.15 -3.98 6.36
C LEU A 37 6.94 -4.92 7.55
N GLY A 38 6.70 -6.20 7.29
CA GLY A 38 6.39 -7.22 8.30
C GLY A 38 4.95 -7.19 8.84
N MET A 39 4.10 -6.30 8.30
CA MET A 39 2.69 -6.16 8.67
C MET A 39 1.78 -6.75 7.61
N SER A 40 0.67 -7.35 8.02
CA SER A 40 -0.38 -7.87 7.14
C SER A 40 -1.74 -7.24 7.45
N ILE A 41 -2.62 -7.25 6.46
CA ILE A 41 -4.03 -6.90 6.68
C ILE A 41 -4.67 -7.86 7.70
N GLY A 42 -5.25 -7.32 8.77
CA GLY A 42 -5.86 -8.05 9.86
C GLY A 42 -4.95 -8.24 11.08
N ASP A 43 -3.66 -7.88 11.00
CA ASP A 43 -2.80 -7.81 12.18
C ASP A 43 -3.24 -6.67 13.11
N SER A 44 -2.80 -6.72 14.36
CA SER A 44 -2.94 -5.60 15.29
C SER A 44 -1.77 -4.63 15.11
N LEU A 45 -2.06 -3.35 14.90
CA LEU A 45 -1.01 -2.32 14.79
C LEU A 45 -0.19 -2.18 16.09
N LEU A 46 -0.75 -2.59 17.24
CA LEU A 46 -0.05 -2.60 18.53
C LEU A 46 1.14 -3.57 18.57
N ASP A 47 1.16 -4.57 17.68
CA ASP A 47 2.28 -5.51 17.60
C ASP A 47 3.54 -4.87 16.95
N PHE A 48 3.39 -3.71 16.32
CA PHE A 48 4.43 -3.05 15.52
C PHE A 48 4.77 -1.65 16.00
N ILE A 49 3.80 -0.91 16.54
CA ILE A 49 3.94 0.50 16.92
C ILE A 49 3.37 0.69 18.33
N PRO A 50 4.09 1.37 19.24
CA PRO A 50 3.59 1.72 20.56
C PRO A 50 2.27 2.51 20.49
N GLU A 51 1.34 2.22 21.39
CA GLU A 51 0.02 2.87 21.41
C GLU A 51 0.11 4.40 21.46
N VAL A 52 1.08 4.95 22.19
CA VAL A 52 1.29 6.40 22.28
C VAL A 52 1.59 7.03 20.91
N ASP A 53 2.35 6.35 20.06
CA ASP A 53 2.69 6.83 18.72
C ASP A 53 1.47 6.70 17.77
N ILE A 54 0.67 5.64 17.95
CA ILE A 54 -0.59 5.49 17.22
C ILE A 54 -1.55 6.62 17.59
N LEU A 55 -1.72 6.92 18.87
CA LEU A 55 -2.61 8.00 19.35
C LEU A 55 -2.16 9.36 18.82
N TYR A 56 -0.86 9.62 18.81
CA TYR A 56 -0.30 10.83 18.19
C TYR A 56 -0.61 10.91 16.69
N GLY A 57 -0.43 9.81 15.96
CA GLY A 57 -0.77 9.75 14.53
C GLY A 57 -2.26 10.01 14.26
N ILE A 58 -3.14 9.50 15.11
CA ILE A 58 -4.59 9.76 15.06
C ILE A 58 -4.89 11.26 15.23
N GLU A 59 -4.28 11.90 16.21
CA GLU A 59 -4.43 13.33 16.43
C GLU A 59 -3.99 14.14 15.22
N GLN A 60 -2.83 13.79 14.63
CA GLN A 60 -2.34 14.43 13.41
C GLN A 60 -3.32 14.24 12.23
N HIS A 61 -3.85 13.02 12.03
CA HIS A 61 -4.82 12.74 10.97
C HIS A 61 -6.07 13.64 11.10
N ILE A 62 -6.62 13.76 12.30
CA ILE A 62 -7.83 14.57 12.58
C ILE A 62 -7.52 16.05 12.38
N ASN A 63 -6.41 16.56 12.94
CA ASN A 63 -6.04 17.97 12.87
C ASN A 63 -5.76 18.44 11.44
N LEU A 64 -5.19 17.58 10.59
CA LEU A 64 -4.96 17.87 9.17
C LEU A 64 -6.22 17.73 8.30
N ASN A 65 -7.34 17.30 8.89
CA ASN A 65 -8.62 17.06 8.19
C ASN A 65 -8.42 16.22 6.90
N ARG A 66 -7.60 15.18 7.01
CA ARG A 66 -7.28 14.30 5.89
C ARG A 66 -8.56 13.66 5.33
N TYR A 67 -8.57 13.42 4.02
CA TYR A 67 -9.70 12.80 3.31
C TYR A 67 -11.03 13.56 3.43
N SER A 68 -10.99 14.89 3.66
CA SER A 68 -12.19 15.74 3.78
C SER A 68 -13.13 15.71 2.57
N TYR A 69 -12.65 15.23 1.42
CA TYR A 69 -13.42 15.02 0.19
C TYR A 69 -14.27 13.74 0.20
N LEU A 70 -14.03 12.81 1.14
CA LEU A 70 -14.84 11.60 1.30
C LEU A 70 -16.11 11.90 2.10
N LYS A 71 -17.15 11.06 1.94
CA LYS A 71 -18.41 11.18 2.72
C LYS A 71 -18.19 11.00 4.22
N GLU A 72 -17.35 10.03 4.59
CA GLU A 72 -17.00 9.73 5.98
C GLU A 72 -15.49 9.90 6.21
N PRO A 73 -14.94 11.15 6.24
CA PRO A 73 -13.50 11.39 6.19
C PRO A 73 -12.71 10.77 7.34
N HIS A 74 -13.35 10.48 8.47
CA HIS A 74 -12.72 9.92 9.66
C HIS A 74 -13.15 8.48 9.96
N LYS A 75 -13.74 7.76 9.00
CA LYS A 75 -14.08 6.34 9.18
C LYS A 75 -12.84 5.47 9.34
N PHE A 76 -11.79 5.78 8.59
CA PHE A 76 -10.45 5.21 8.78
C PHE A 76 -9.45 6.30 9.12
N LEU A 77 -8.46 5.94 9.92
CA LEU A 77 -7.41 6.82 10.43
C LEU A 77 -6.08 6.36 9.85
N GLU A 78 -5.35 7.29 9.25
CA GLU A 78 -4.03 7.06 8.69
C GLU A 78 -2.96 7.32 9.74
N ILE A 79 -2.09 6.36 9.96
CA ILE A 79 -0.98 6.41 10.90
C ILE A 79 0.32 6.27 10.12
N THR A 80 1.20 7.25 10.22
CA THR A 80 2.54 7.16 9.62
C THR A 80 3.39 6.16 10.37
N VAL A 81 3.98 5.20 9.66
CA VAL A 81 4.91 4.24 10.24
C VAL A 81 6.29 4.89 10.35
N PRO A 82 6.95 4.85 11.52
CA PRO A 82 8.31 5.37 11.66
C PRO A 82 9.27 4.71 10.67
N LYS A 83 10.06 5.53 9.96
CA LYS A 83 11.04 5.03 9.00
C LYS A 83 12.14 4.25 9.72
N GLN A 84 12.40 3.02 9.26
CA GLN A 84 13.56 2.23 9.69
C GLN A 84 14.64 2.28 8.61
N GLU A 85 15.92 2.23 9.01
CA GLU A 85 17.08 2.41 8.11
C GLU A 85 17.14 1.43 6.94
N HIS A 86 16.46 0.29 7.03
CA HIS A 86 16.49 -0.77 6.02
C HIS A 86 15.27 -0.79 5.08
N TYR A 87 14.38 0.20 5.20
CA TYR A 87 13.18 0.23 4.34
C TYR A 87 13.52 0.71 2.92
N LEU A 88 13.01 -0.05 1.95
CA LEU A 88 13.08 0.29 0.53
C LEU A 88 12.11 1.43 0.16
N TYR A 89 11.28 1.86 1.10
CA TYR A 89 10.31 2.95 0.96
C TYR A 89 10.85 4.23 1.60
N ASP A 90 10.46 5.37 1.02
CA ASP A 90 10.73 6.68 1.62
C ASP A 90 9.76 6.98 2.76
N GLY A 91 8.62 6.31 2.79
CA GLY A 91 7.67 6.33 3.88
C GLY A 91 6.60 5.25 3.74
N ALA A 92 5.85 5.04 4.82
CA ALA A 92 4.71 4.14 4.84
C ALA A 92 3.63 4.63 5.79
N GLU A 93 2.40 4.24 5.52
CA GLU A 93 1.23 4.55 6.32
C GLU A 93 0.36 3.31 6.48
N VAL A 94 -0.29 3.23 7.63
CA VAL A 94 -1.22 2.15 7.98
C VAL A 94 -2.58 2.76 8.26
N PHE A 95 -3.63 2.06 7.88
CA PHE A 95 -5.01 2.50 8.08
C PHE A 95 -5.71 1.56 9.05
N ILE A 96 -6.23 2.15 10.14
CA ILE A 96 -7.06 1.48 11.14
C ILE A 96 -8.46 2.09 11.17
N LYS A 97 -9.46 1.35 11.65
CA LYS A 97 -10.82 1.85 11.73
C LYS A 97 -11.03 2.73 12.97
N ASN A 98 -11.76 3.83 12.81
CA ASN A 98 -12.09 4.73 13.91
C ASN A 98 -13.32 4.21 14.69
N THR A 99 -13.09 3.38 15.68
CA THR A 99 -14.14 2.77 16.51
C THR A 99 -13.98 3.10 18.00
N ILE A 100 -15.05 2.92 18.77
CA ILE A 100 -15.03 3.00 20.23
C ILE A 100 -15.72 1.73 20.77
N PRO A 101 -15.05 0.85 21.52
CA PRO A 101 -13.61 0.89 21.86
C PRO A 101 -12.74 0.83 20.62
N ARG A 102 -11.50 1.31 20.72
CA ARG A 102 -10.59 1.39 19.59
C ARG A 102 -10.20 -0.01 19.10
N ASP A 103 -10.34 -0.20 17.79
CA ASP A 103 -9.87 -1.39 17.06
C ASP A 103 -8.56 -1.03 16.36
N TYR A 104 -7.47 -1.69 16.72
CA TYR A 104 -6.14 -1.48 16.12
C TYR A 104 -5.87 -2.40 14.94
N THR A 105 -6.89 -3.09 14.44
CA THR A 105 -6.76 -3.96 13.25
C THR A 105 -6.35 -3.14 12.03
N ILE A 106 -5.38 -3.65 11.27
CA ILE A 106 -4.89 -3.06 10.04
C ILE A 106 -5.85 -3.38 8.89
N TYR A 107 -6.39 -2.36 8.24
CA TYR A 107 -7.30 -2.45 7.09
C TYR A 107 -6.65 -2.08 5.76
N GLY A 108 -5.60 -1.27 5.81
CA GLY A 108 -4.80 -0.87 4.66
C GLY A 108 -3.36 -0.58 5.04
N ILE A 109 -2.44 -0.83 4.12
CA ILE A 109 -1.02 -0.48 4.25
C ILE A 109 -0.61 0.18 2.94
N ARG A 110 0.01 1.35 3.03
CA ARG A 110 0.55 2.10 1.89
C ARG A 110 2.03 2.35 2.10
N GLY A 111 2.86 1.92 1.13
CA GLY A 111 4.25 2.29 1.03
C GLY A 111 4.49 3.16 -0.19
N TYR A 112 5.42 4.11 -0.12
CA TYR A 112 5.74 4.97 -1.25
C TYR A 112 7.24 5.21 -1.38
N ARG A 113 7.68 5.38 -2.65
CA ARG A 113 9.04 5.76 -3.01
C ARG A 113 8.99 6.89 -4.01
N TYR A 114 9.75 7.94 -3.75
CA TYR A 114 9.77 9.12 -4.60
C TYR A 114 10.60 8.90 -5.86
N TYR A 115 10.08 9.37 -6.98
CA TYR A 115 10.72 9.43 -8.30
C TYR A 115 10.46 10.81 -8.89
N ILE A 116 11.02 11.84 -8.23
CA ILE A 116 10.79 13.23 -8.63
C ILE A 116 11.40 13.45 -10.01
N GLU A 117 10.56 13.91 -10.97
CA GLU A 117 10.95 14.20 -12.36
C GLU A 117 11.54 12.98 -13.10
N ASP A 118 11.26 11.74 -12.63
CA ASP A 118 11.73 10.50 -13.27
C ASP A 118 10.61 9.45 -13.34
N PHE A 119 9.55 9.81 -14.08
CA PHE A 119 8.38 8.94 -14.26
C PHE A 119 8.75 7.61 -14.95
N ASP A 120 9.68 7.63 -15.92
CA ASP A 120 10.12 6.41 -16.60
C ASP A 120 10.78 5.41 -15.65
N ALA A 121 11.60 5.87 -14.70
CA ALA A 121 12.17 5.00 -13.68
C ALA A 121 11.09 4.45 -12.73
N CYS A 122 10.09 5.26 -12.40
CA CYS A 122 8.92 4.80 -11.64
C CYS A 122 8.20 3.67 -12.38
N ILE A 123 7.83 3.87 -13.64
CA ILE A 123 7.14 2.88 -14.48
C ILE A 123 7.96 1.60 -14.61
N LYS A 124 9.26 1.71 -14.85
CA LYS A 124 10.15 0.55 -14.91
C LYS A 124 10.11 -0.25 -13.60
N ARG A 125 10.13 0.45 -12.46
CA ARG A 125 10.07 -0.20 -11.15
C ARG A 125 8.71 -0.82 -10.88
N ARG A 126 7.62 -0.13 -11.20
CA ARG A 126 6.26 -0.66 -11.12
C ARG A 126 6.14 -1.97 -11.90
N ASN A 127 6.61 -2.01 -13.14
CA ASN A 127 6.51 -3.18 -14.00
C ASN A 127 7.25 -4.39 -13.40
N GLN A 128 8.43 -4.18 -12.80
CA GLN A 128 9.13 -5.26 -12.09
C GLN A 128 8.33 -5.83 -10.91
N ILE A 129 7.65 -4.95 -10.17
CA ILE A 129 6.78 -5.38 -9.06
C ILE A 129 5.56 -6.13 -9.60
N VAL A 130 4.97 -5.65 -10.69
CA VAL A 130 3.82 -6.29 -11.35
C VAL A 130 4.16 -7.71 -11.81
N GLU A 131 5.32 -7.92 -12.45
CA GLU A 131 5.79 -9.26 -12.83
C GLU A 131 5.86 -10.19 -11.62
N ILE A 132 6.49 -9.74 -10.52
CA ILE A 132 6.60 -10.54 -9.29
C ILE A 132 5.21 -10.86 -8.72
N LEU A 133 4.31 -9.87 -8.65
CA LEU A 133 2.96 -10.08 -8.10
C LEU A 133 2.14 -11.03 -8.97
N THR A 134 2.26 -10.93 -10.30
CA THR A 134 1.54 -11.80 -11.24
C THR A 134 2.02 -13.25 -11.11
N ASP A 135 3.31 -13.46 -10.97
CA ASP A 135 3.89 -14.79 -10.73
C ASP A 135 3.47 -15.35 -9.36
N PHE A 136 3.35 -14.47 -8.37
CA PHE A 136 2.97 -14.84 -7.01
C PHE A 136 1.48 -15.17 -6.87
N PHE A 137 0.62 -14.52 -7.65
CA PHE A 137 -0.83 -14.63 -7.59
C PHE A 137 -1.42 -14.96 -8.97
N PRO A 138 -1.09 -16.14 -9.56
CA PRO A 138 -1.44 -16.47 -10.94
C PRO A 138 -2.95 -16.55 -11.19
N ASP A 139 -3.76 -16.84 -10.16
CA ASP A 139 -5.22 -16.95 -10.26
C ASP A 139 -5.94 -15.65 -9.83
N ALA A 140 -5.21 -14.58 -9.54
CA ALA A 140 -5.82 -13.31 -9.14
C ALA A 140 -6.36 -12.55 -10.36
N GLU A 141 -7.43 -11.79 -10.13
CA GLU A 141 -7.92 -10.82 -11.10
C GLU A 141 -6.93 -9.66 -11.22
N THR A 142 -6.69 -9.21 -12.43
CA THR A 142 -5.79 -8.07 -12.70
C THR A 142 -6.52 -6.98 -13.46
N GLY A 143 -6.10 -5.73 -13.24
CA GLY A 143 -6.60 -4.57 -13.97
C GLY A 143 -5.53 -3.51 -14.13
N SER A 144 -5.63 -2.69 -15.17
CA SER A 144 -4.77 -1.54 -15.38
C SER A 144 -5.63 -0.33 -15.73
N LEU A 145 -5.24 0.83 -15.22
CA LEU A 145 -5.90 2.11 -15.46
C LEU A 145 -4.84 3.19 -15.60
N ILE A 146 -4.94 3.98 -16.65
CA ILE A 146 -4.21 5.25 -16.76
C ILE A 146 -5.25 6.34 -16.62
N ASP A 147 -5.06 7.20 -15.63
CA ASP A 147 -5.87 8.38 -15.37
C ASP A 147 -5.00 9.63 -15.60
N GLU A 148 -5.47 10.50 -16.48
CA GLU A 148 -4.78 11.74 -16.86
C GLU A 148 -5.75 12.90 -16.72
N ASP A 149 -5.38 13.88 -15.92
CA ASP A 149 -6.15 15.10 -15.68
C ASP A 149 -5.23 16.33 -15.54
N ASN A 150 -5.79 17.45 -15.06
CA ASN A 150 -5.01 18.69 -14.88
C ASN A 150 -4.01 18.60 -13.71
N GLU A 151 -4.06 17.55 -12.89
CA GLU A 151 -3.16 17.35 -11.76
C GLU A 151 -1.94 16.51 -12.18
N GLY A 152 -2.05 15.77 -13.29
CA GLY A 152 -0.98 14.92 -13.82
C GLY A 152 -1.48 13.58 -14.34
N ILE A 153 -0.58 12.60 -14.35
CA ILE A 153 -0.83 11.24 -14.82
C ILE A 153 -0.68 10.26 -13.66
N THR A 154 -1.64 9.35 -13.52
CA THR A 154 -1.53 8.19 -12.63
C THR A 154 -1.70 6.91 -13.43
N ASP A 155 -0.65 6.06 -13.43
CA ASP A 155 -0.67 4.76 -14.11
C ASP A 155 -0.70 3.66 -13.06
N THR A 156 -1.84 2.98 -12.94
CA THR A 156 -2.17 2.01 -11.90
C THR A 156 -2.24 0.60 -12.47
N PHE A 157 -1.70 -0.37 -11.73
CA PHE A 157 -1.95 -1.79 -11.88
C PHE A 157 -2.54 -2.33 -10.58
N SER A 158 -3.63 -3.08 -10.71
CA SER A 158 -4.33 -3.72 -9.59
C SER A 158 -4.30 -5.23 -9.75
N ILE A 159 -4.07 -5.94 -8.66
CA ILE A 159 -4.15 -7.40 -8.59
C ILE A 159 -4.83 -7.81 -7.29
N GLY A 160 -5.68 -8.83 -7.33
CA GLY A 160 -6.32 -9.29 -6.12
C GLY A 160 -7.44 -10.28 -6.32
N TYR A 161 -8.13 -10.53 -5.24
CA TYR A 161 -9.33 -11.37 -5.18
C TYR A 161 -10.48 -10.53 -4.61
N PRO A 162 -11.16 -9.72 -5.44
CA PRO A 162 -12.22 -8.81 -4.95
C PRO A 162 -13.34 -9.53 -4.22
N ALA A 163 -13.71 -10.73 -4.69
CA ALA A 163 -14.71 -11.59 -4.03
C ALA A 163 -14.26 -12.06 -2.63
N LYS A 164 -12.97 -12.01 -2.33
CA LYS A 164 -12.34 -12.42 -1.09
C LYS A 164 -11.79 -11.24 -0.28
N ASN A 165 -12.13 -10.03 -0.70
CA ASN A 165 -11.91 -8.84 0.12
C ASN A 165 -10.44 -8.35 0.20
N ARG A 166 -9.60 -8.59 -0.82
CA ARG A 166 -8.19 -8.15 -0.81
C ARG A 166 -7.74 -7.69 -2.18
N ILE A 167 -7.08 -6.53 -2.19
CA ILE A 167 -6.58 -5.86 -3.40
C ILE A 167 -5.20 -5.30 -3.10
N ILE A 168 -4.32 -5.42 -4.08
CA ILE A 168 -3.01 -4.77 -4.12
C ILE A 168 -3.02 -3.84 -5.32
N ASP A 169 -2.71 -2.57 -5.12
CA ASP A 169 -2.47 -1.63 -6.19
C ASP A 169 -1.00 -1.20 -6.18
N VAL A 170 -0.44 -1.08 -7.37
CA VAL A 170 0.88 -0.52 -7.60
C VAL A 170 0.75 0.55 -8.66
N PHE A 171 1.05 1.80 -8.33
CA PHE A 171 0.90 2.88 -9.28
C PHE A 171 2.07 3.86 -9.23
N CYS A 172 2.30 4.48 -10.37
CA CYS A 172 3.18 5.62 -10.51
C CYS A 172 2.34 6.88 -10.71
N LYS A 173 2.71 7.94 -10.03
CA LYS A 173 2.10 9.25 -10.16
C LYS A 173 3.16 10.25 -10.63
N ASP A 174 2.86 10.95 -11.74
CA ASP A 174 3.59 12.08 -12.30
C ASP A 174 2.68 13.30 -12.21
N LEU A 175 3.05 14.26 -11.38
CA LEU A 175 2.23 15.44 -11.11
C LEU A 175 2.65 16.59 -11.99
N GLU A 176 1.67 17.35 -12.47
CA GLU A 176 1.95 18.66 -13.09
C GLU A 176 2.77 19.51 -12.11
N GLU A 177 3.87 20.10 -12.59
CA GLU A 177 4.88 20.75 -11.72
C GLU A 177 4.28 21.87 -10.86
N THR A 178 3.43 22.71 -11.46
CA THR A 178 2.78 23.82 -10.72
C THR A 178 1.85 23.28 -9.64
N TYR A 179 1.11 22.22 -9.94
CA TYR A 179 0.23 21.55 -8.98
C TYR A 179 1.03 20.90 -7.85
N ARG A 180 2.10 20.20 -8.17
CA ARG A 180 3.02 19.56 -7.24
C ARG A 180 3.64 20.54 -6.26
N LEU A 181 4.21 21.64 -6.78
CA LEU A 181 4.87 22.67 -5.99
C LEU A 181 3.89 23.44 -5.09
N LYS A 182 2.73 23.81 -5.63
CA LYS A 182 1.68 24.53 -4.90
C LYS A 182 1.16 23.75 -3.70
N ASN A 183 1.01 22.43 -3.84
CA ASN A 183 0.42 21.59 -2.82
C ASN A 183 1.49 20.85 -1.96
N ASN A 184 2.77 21.06 -2.25
CA ASN A 184 3.89 20.34 -1.64
C ASN A 184 3.71 18.81 -1.71
N PHE A 185 3.17 18.34 -2.84
CA PHE A 185 2.98 16.91 -3.08
C PHE A 185 4.27 16.26 -3.58
N LYS A 186 4.35 14.97 -3.40
CA LYS A 186 5.43 14.13 -3.90
C LYS A 186 4.89 13.18 -4.95
N GLU A 187 5.67 12.97 -5.99
CA GLU A 187 5.39 12.04 -7.07
C GLU A 187 6.27 10.78 -6.96
N GLY A 188 5.84 9.70 -7.60
CA GLY A 188 6.58 8.47 -7.64
C GLY A 188 5.70 7.22 -7.49
N LEU A 189 6.35 6.15 -7.04
CA LEU A 189 5.75 4.84 -6.85
C LEU A 189 4.99 4.76 -5.54
N THR A 190 3.76 4.30 -5.61
CA THR A 190 2.96 3.92 -4.45
C THR A 190 2.52 2.46 -4.58
N PHE A 191 2.59 1.77 -3.48
CA PHE A 191 2.12 0.41 -3.31
C PHE A 191 1.09 0.38 -2.18
N VAL A 192 -0.10 -0.16 -2.44
CA VAL A 192 -1.19 -0.22 -1.47
C VAL A 192 -1.70 -1.64 -1.37
N VAL A 193 -1.74 -2.19 -0.15
CA VAL A 193 -2.47 -3.41 0.17
C VAL A 193 -3.70 -3.02 0.99
N ARG A 194 -4.88 -3.51 0.62
CA ARG A 194 -6.10 -3.08 1.28
C ARG A 194 -7.17 -4.17 1.25
N ASN A 195 -8.06 -4.15 2.25
CA ASN A 195 -9.28 -4.93 2.20
C ASN A 195 -10.40 -4.16 1.50
N LYS A 196 -11.51 -4.87 1.22
CA LYS A 196 -12.66 -4.28 0.51
C LYS A 196 -13.32 -3.15 1.29
N GLU A 197 -13.45 -3.26 2.60
CA GLU A 197 -14.12 -2.23 3.41
C GLU A 197 -13.36 -0.90 3.34
N PHE A 198 -12.03 -0.96 3.43
CA PHE A 198 -11.19 0.23 3.25
C PHE A 198 -11.24 0.73 1.81
N SER A 199 -11.24 -0.19 0.82
CA SER A 199 -11.36 0.15 -0.60
C SER A 199 -12.67 0.89 -0.91
N ASP A 200 -13.80 0.35 -0.45
CA ASP A 200 -15.12 0.96 -0.65
C ASP A 200 -15.19 2.37 -0.05
N TRP A 201 -14.63 2.55 1.16
CA TRP A 201 -14.54 3.86 1.80
C TRP A 201 -13.66 4.85 1.01
N ALA A 202 -12.50 4.42 0.55
CA ALA A 202 -11.55 5.27 -0.18
C ALA A 202 -12.10 5.78 -1.53
N LEU A 203 -13.14 5.11 -2.06
CA LEU A 203 -13.81 5.47 -3.31
C LEU A 203 -15.15 6.19 -3.11
N ASP A 204 -15.59 6.41 -1.85
CA ASP A 204 -16.89 7.01 -1.54
C ASP A 204 -16.77 8.54 -1.42
N TYR A 205 -16.65 9.21 -2.57
CA TYR A 205 -16.55 10.67 -2.67
C TYR A 205 -17.89 11.37 -2.36
N LYS A 206 -17.79 12.63 -1.91
CA LYS A 206 -18.94 13.55 -1.70
C LYS A 206 -19.61 13.95 -3.00
#